data_a94fc4a6588cc42c0c722cf21e5ec5bf
#
_entry.id   a94fc4a6588cc42c0c722cf21e5ec5bf
#
_cell.length_a   1.000
_cell.length_b   1.000
_cell.length_c   1.000
_cell.angle_alpha   90.00
_cell.angle_beta   90.00
_cell.angle_gamma   90.00
#
_symmetry.space_group_name_H-M   'P 1'
#
loop_
_entity.id
_entity.type
_entity.pdbx_description
1 polymer ?
#
loop_
_entity_poly.entity_id
_entity_poly.type
_entity_poly.pdbx_seq_one_letter_code
_entity_poly.pdbx_strand_id
1 'polypeptide(L)'
;MGRRSLDLVVPELPVAECVKFWGKRASRVPLREIVDVLSVTGGVPRYLEEVNPSLTAEENIRRLCFRPRAVLRMDFDEMFRDVITSEFDFTGRILRGLIDGPKSAAELTAELHLQKGGRISAALERLTEAGFVSEDLGRNPETGEQQREKRFRLRDNYTRFYLKYIEPIKDVIDMGSFDYSSFEEF
;
A
#
# COMPACT_ATOMS: atom_id res chain seq x y z
N MET A 1 -30.41 -23.77 -7.70
CA MET A 1 -30.63 -22.33 -7.47
C MET A 1 -29.37 -21.76 -6.84
N GLY A 2 -28.52 -21.09 -7.62
CA GLY A 2 -27.30 -20.45 -7.11
C GLY A 2 -27.69 -19.23 -6.27
N ARG A 3 -27.14 -19.15 -5.05
CA ARG A 3 -27.24 -17.92 -4.25
C ARG A 3 -26.46 -16.84 -5.00
N ARG A 4 -27.09 -15.74 -5.38
CA ARG A 4 -26.42 -14.54 -5.85
C ARG A 4 -25.69 -13.95 -4.64
N SER A 5 -24.38 -14.00 -4.63
CA SER A 5 -23.55 -13.20 -3.71
C SER A 5 -23.63 -11.74 -4.18
N LEU A 6 -23.80 -10.83 -3.25
CA LEU A 6 -23.71 -9.40 -3.49
C LEU A 6 -22.23 -9.03 -3.29
N ASP A 7 -21.55 -8.63 -4.36
CA ASP A 7 -20.20 -8.10 -4.26
C ASP A 7 -20.29 -6.63 -3.87
N LEU A 8 -19.88 -6.32 -2.64
CA LEU A 8 -19.85 -4.96 -2.11
C LEU A 8 -18.38 -4.50 -2.08
N VAL A 9 -18.07 -3.50 -2.89
CA VAL A 9 -16.76 -2.83 -2.83
C VAL A 9 -16.84 -1.73 -1.78
N VAL A 10 -16.05 -1.86 -0.70
CA VAL A 10 -15.91 -0.84 0.34
C VAL A 10 -14.64 -0.04 0.05
N PRO A 11 -14.75 1.22 -0.44
CA PRO A 11 -13.59 2.05 -0.69
C PRO A 11 -12.95 2.53 0.62
N GLU A 12 -11.69 2.96 0.56
CA GLU A 12 -11.06 3.69 1.64
C GLU A 12 -11.85 4.96 2.01
N LEU A 13 -11.77 5.33 3.28
CA LEU A 13 -12.40 6.55 3.77
C LEU A 13 -11.72 7.80 3.15
N PRO A 14 -12.51 8.81 2.74
CA PRO A 14 -11.96 10.09 2.34
C PRO A 14 -11.32 10.80 3.54
N VAL A 15 -10.35 11.67 3.28
CA VAL A 15 -9.57 12.38 4.33
C VAL A 15 -10.46 13.04 5.39
N ALA A 16 -11.58 13.65 4.98
CA ALA A 16 -12.52 14.29 5.91
C ALA A 16 -13.14 13.32 6.93
N GLU A 17 -13.33 12.06 6.53
CA GLU A 17 -13.83 11.02 7.44
C GLU A 17 -12.68 10.46 8.30
N CYS A 18 -11.47 10.31 7.73
CA CYS A 18 -10.29 9.86 8.45
C CYS A 18 -9.96 10.78 9.64
N VAL A 19 -10.08 12.10 9.49
CA VAL A 19 -9.83 13.09 10.55
C VAL A 19 -10.65 12.81 11.81
N LYS A 20 -11.84 12.19 11.68
CA LYS A 20 -12.70 11.89 12.84
C LYS A 20 -12.09 10.90 13.82
N PHE A 21 -11.12 10.08 13.39
CA PHE A 21 -10.40 9.14 14.26
C PHE A 21 -9.53 9.85 15.30
N TRP A 22 -9.16 11.11 15.07
CA TRP A 22 -8.49 11.93 16.10
C TRP A 22 -9.46 12.51 17.15
N GLY A 23 -10.78 12.31 16.97
CA GLY A 23 -11.82 12.69 17.91
C GLY A 23 -11.73 14.18 18.31
N LYS A 24 -11.84 14.47 19.61
CA LYS A 24 -11.76 15.85 20.13
C LYS A 24 -10.40 16.52 19.92
N ARG A 25 -9.37 15.80 19.59
CA ARG A 25 -8.03 16.33 19.32
C ARG A 25 -7.82 16.76 17.87
N ALA A 26 -8.71 16.40 16.96
CA ALA A 26 -8.59 16.71 15.53
C ALA A 26 -8.30 18.19 15.24
N SER A 27 -8.93 19.10 16.01
CA SER A 27 -8.73 20.55 15.86
C SER A 27 -7.39 21.08 16.40
N ARG A 28 -6.64 20.25 17.13
CA ARG A 28 -5.35 20.61 17.77
C ARG A 28 -4.16 19.92 17.12
N VAL A 29 -4.41 18.89 16.34
CA VAL A 29 -3.36 18.17 15.60
C VAL A 29 -3.15 18.89 14.27
N PRO A 30 -1.90 19.27 13.92
CA PRO A 30 -1.61 19.84 12.62
C PRO A 30 -2.07 18.91 11.48
N LEU A 31 -2.67 19.48 10.44
CA LEU A 31 -3.15 18.67 9.29
C LEU A 31 -2.02 17.84 8.66
N ARG A 32 -0.79 18.36 8.69
CA ARG A 32 0.40 17.65 8.22
C ARG A 32 0.59 16.32 8.96
N GLU A 33 0.51 16.32 10.29
CA GLU A 33 0.62 15.10 11.11
C GLU A 33 -0.43 14.05 10.69
N ILE A 34 -1.66 14.50 10.42
CA ILE A 34 -2.74 13.62 9.97
C ILE A 34 -2.39 13.04 8.59
N VAL A 35 -1.95 13.89 7.66
CA VAL A 35 -1.56 13.47 6.30
C VAL A 35 -0.37 12.51 6.34
N ASP A 36 0.61 12.75 7.20
CA ASP A 36 1.78 11.88 7.36
C ASP A 36 1.34 10.47 7.83
N VAL A 37 0.43 10.35 8.80
CA VAL A 37 -0.16 9.07 9.20
C VAL A 37 -0.94 8.44 8.03
N LEU A 38 -1.79 9.20 7.33
CA LEU A 38 -2.59 8.70 6.22
C LEU A 38 -1.73 8.28 5.02
N SER A 39 -0.54 8.84 4.84
CA SER A 39 0.40 8.42 3.79
C SER A 39 0.85 6.97 3.97
N VAL A 40 0.79 6.46 5.21
CA VAL A 40 1.12 5.09 5.56
C VAL A 40 -0.13 4.21 5.65
N THR A 41 -1.13 4.65 6.40
CA THR A 41 -2.33 3.84 6.70
C THR A 41 -3.38 3.83 5.59
N GLY A 42 -3.32 4.81 4.66
CA GLY A 42 -4.45 5.08 3.79
C GLY A 42 -5.69 5.48 4.58
N GLY A 43 -6.85 5.39 3.95
CA GLY A 43 -8.16 5.55 4.57
C GLY A 43 -8.75 4.25 5.10
N VAL A 44 -7.93 3.29 5.53
CA VAL A 44 -8.37 1.98 6.03
C VAL A 44 -8.82 2.10 7.49
N PRO A 45 -10.14 1.92 7.81
CA PRO A 45 -10.65 2.12 9.17
C PRO A 45 -9.91 1.30 10.23
N ARG A 46 -9.63 0.04 9.91
CA ARG A 46 -8.90 -0.89 10.81
C ARG A 46 -7.55 -0.32 11.27
N TYR A 47 -6.81 0.35 10.38
CA TYR A 47 -5.53 0.96 10.71
C TYR A 47 -5.70 2.28 11.47
N LEU A 48 -6.74 3.04 11.12
CA LEU A 48 -7.04 4.31 11.77
C LEU A 48 -7.52 4.14 13.22
N GLU A 49 -8.19 3.04 13.55
CA GLU A 49 -8.58 2.68 14.93
C GLU A 49 -7.35 2.48 15.84
N GLU A 50 -6.22 2.10 15.29
CA GLU A 50 -4.98 1.92 16.02
C GLU A 50 -4.20 3.22 16.25
N VAL A 51 -4.60 4.33 15.62
CA VAL A 51 -3.92 5.64 15.80
C VAL A 51 -4.17 6.17 17.20
N ASN A 52 -3.11 6.56 17.88
CA ASN A 52 -3.21 7.29 19.15
C ASN A 52 -3.18 8.81 18.89
N PRO A 53 -4.30 9.52 19.08
CA PRO A 53 -4.38 10.96 18.83
C PRO A 53 -3.50 11.84 19.75
N SER A 54 -2.87 11.24 20.75
CA SER A 54 -1.99 11.94 21.69
C SER A 54 -0.52 11.90 21.29
N LEU A 55 -0.19 11.09 20.29
CA LEU A 55 1.16 10.91 19.78
C LEU A 55 1.33 11.69 18.48
N THR A 56 2.57 12.03 18.14
CA THR A 56 2.94 12.59 16.83
C THR A 56 2.72 11.56 15.71
N ALA A 57 2.78 11.99 14.45
CA ALA A 57 2.74 11.08 13.30
C ALA A 57 3.88 10.06 13.36
N GLU A 58 5.10 10.55 13.63
CA GLU A 58 6.29 9.70 13.78
C GLU A 58 6.10 8.62 14.84
N GLU A 59 5.67 9.00 16.04
CA GLU A 59 5.44 8.04 17.14
C GLU A 59 4.36 7.02 16.80
N ASN A 60 3.29 7.43 16.11
CA ASN A 60 2.25 6.52 15.63
C ASN A 60 2.81 5.55 14.60
N ILE A 61 3.49 6.03 13.57
CA ILE A 61 4.05 5.18 12.51
C ILE A 61 5.09 4.21 13.11
N ARG A 62 5.97 4.70 13.98
CA ARG A 62 6.94 3.87 14.71
C ARG A 62 6.25 2.74 15.48
N ARG A 63 5.20 3.05 16.23
CA ARG A 63 4.45 2.08 17.01
C ARG A 63 3.73 1.05 16.14
N LEU A 64 3.14 1.50 15.05
CA LEU A 64 2.28 0.68 14.19
C LEU A 64 3.08 -0.19 13.21
N CYS A 65 4.30 0.23 12.81
CA CYS A 65 5.05 -0.39 11.73
C CYS A 65 6.41 -0.96 12.14
N PHE A 66 7.15 -0.31 13.06
CA PHE A 66 8.58 -0.58 13.27
C PHE A 66 8.91 -1.22 14.63
N ARG A 67 7.95 -1.87 15.26
CA ARG A 67 8.18 -2.67 16.47
C ARG A 67 8.05 -4.15 16.14
N PRO A 68 8.75 -5.03 16.88
CA PRO A 68 8.43 -6.45 16.84
C PRO A 68 6.93 -6.66 17.08
N ARG A 69 6.27 -7.44 16.22
CA ARG A 69 4.81 -7.68 16.27
C ARG A 69 3.95 -6.41 16.15
N ALA A 70 4.42 -5.39 15.45
CA ALA A 70 3.61 -4.21 15.13
C ALA A 70 2.33 -4.61 14.38
N VAL A 71 1.20 -3.97 14.72
CA VAL A 71 -0.14 -4.36 14.24
C VAL A 71 -0.22 -4.38 12.72
N LEU A 72 0.22 -3.30 12.05
CA LEU A 72 0.14 -3.23 10.60
C LEU A 72 1.01 -4.29 9.91
N ARG A 73 2.14 -4.66 10.50
CA ARG A 73 2.99 -5.73 9.96
C ARG A 73 2.33 -7.09 10.06
N MET A 74 1.71 -7.39 11.19
CA MET A 74 1.00 -8.65 11.40
C MET A 74 -0.17 -8.79 10.43
N ASP A 75 -0.97 -7.73 10.31
CA ASP A 75 -2.11 -7.67 9.40
C ASP A 75 -1.66 -7.79 7.93
N PHE A 76 -0.53 -7.17 7.56
CA PHE A 76 0.02 -7.29 6.20
C PHE A 76 0.48 -8.70 5.89
N ASP A 77 1.24 -9.33 6.78
CA ASP A 77 1.72 -10.70 6.60
C ASP A 77 0.55 -11.71 6.48
N GLU A 78 -0.56 -11.47 7.19
CA GLU A 78 -1.77 -12.29 7.12
C GLU A 78 -2.54 -12.05 5.81
N MET A 79 -2.86 -10.79 5.52
CA MET A 79 -3.57 -10.39 4.31
C MET A 79 -2.81 -10.81 3.04
N PHE A 80 -1.49 -10.63 3.04
CA PHE A 80 -0.65 -10.97 1.90
C PHE A 80 -0.60 -12.48 1.65
N ARG A 81 -0.67 -13.30 2.72
CA ARG A 81 -0.79 -14.77 2.61
C ARG A 81 -2.14 -15.17 2.02
N ASP A 82 -3.23 -14.57 2.46
CA ASP A 82 -4.58 -14.96 2.05
C ASP A 82 -4.92 -14.57 0.61
N VAL A 83 -4.46 -13.41 0.18
CA VAL A 83 -4.74 -12.88 -1.17
C VAL A 83 -3.85 -13.53 -2.24
N ILE A 84 -2.67 -14.08 -1.85
CA ILE A 84 -1.60 -14.43 -2.81
C ILE A 84 -1.12 -15.89 -2.66
N THR A 85 -1.98 -16.79 -2.23
CA THR A 85 -1.65 -18.14 -1.73
C THR A 85 -0.80 -19.06 -2.61
N SER A 86 -0.89 -19.04 -3.93
CA SER A 86 -0.15 -19.99 -4.78
C SER A 86 0.90 -19.37 -5.70
N GLU A 87 0.90 -18.06 -5.84
CA GLU A 87 1.79 -17.28 -6.71
C GLU A 87 2.53 -16.17 -5.93
N PHE A 88 2.71 -16.35 -4.62
CA PHE A 88 3.26 -15.35 -3.71
C PHE A 88 4.55 -14.69 -4.24
N ASP A 89 5.50 -15.49 -4.71
CA ASP A 89 6.74 -14.97 -5.26
C ASP A 89 6.53 -14.12 -6.52
N PHE A 90 5.71 -14.60 -7.45
CA PHE A 90 5.46 -13.91 -8.70
C PHE A 90 4.71 -12.58 -8.52
N THR A 91 3.65 -12.59 -7.72
CA THR A 91 2.85 -11.40 -7.44
C THR A 91 3.63 -10.40 -6.59
N GLY A 92 4.38 -10.88 -5.62
CA GLY A 92 5.29 -10.05 -4.82
C GLY A 92 6.36 -9.36 -5.68
N ARG A 93 6.92 -10.05 -6.68
CA ARG A 93 7.85 -9.43 -7.63
C ARG A 93 7.22 -8.32 -8.46
N ILE A 94 5.96 -8.49 -8.90
CA ILE A 94 5.22 -7.44 -9.62
C ILE A 94 5.03 -6.22 -8.73
N LEU A 95 4.58 -6.40 -7.48
CA LEU A 95 4.38 -5.28 -6.55
C LEU A 95 5.69 -4.55 -6.27
N ARG A 96 6.80 -5.29 -6.05
CA ARG A 96 8.13 -4.67 -5.88
C ARG A 96 8.58 -3.91 -7.12
N GLY A 97 8.29 -4.43 -8.32
CA GLY A 97 8.58 -3.73 -9.57
C GLY A 97 7.82 -2.40 -9.72
N LEU A 98 6.74 -2.18 -8.98
CA LEU A 98 5.92 -0.96 -9.01
C LEU A 98 6.26 0.05 -7.90
N ILE A 99 7.22 -0.25 -7.01
CA ILE A 99 7.56 0.64 -5.87
C ILE A 99 8.02 2.02 -6.36
N ASP A 100 8.85 2.06 -7.39
CA ASP A 100 9.50 3.28 -7.88
C ASP A 100 8.63 4.06 -8.88
N GLY A 101 7.45 3.59 -9.19
CA GLY A 101 6.51 4.34 -10.03
C GLY A 101 5.67 3.48 -10.98
N PRO A 102 4.83 4.13 -11.78
CA PRO A 102 3.95 3.44 -12.71
C PRO A 102 4.71 2.80 -13.85
N LYS A 103 4.39 1.53 -14.16
CA LYS A 103 4.98 0.76 -15.27
C LYS A 103 3.89 0.07 -16.11
N SER A 104 4.18 -0.11 -17.39
CA SER A 104 3.36 -0.97 -18.24
C SER A 104 3.67 -2.45 -17.99
N ALA A 105 2.78 -3.34 -18.45
CA ALA A 105 3.01 -4.77 -18.38
C ALA A 105 4.27 -5.20 -19.16
N ALA A 106 4.59 -4.49 -20.24
CA ALA A 106 5.79 -4.75 -21.04
C ALA A 106 7.08 -4.37 -20.29
N GLU A 107 7.10 -3.20 -19.64
CA GLU A 107 8.22 -2.75 -18.81
C GLU A 107 8.45 -3.71 -17.64
N LEU A 108 7.39 -4.11 -16.92
CA LEU A 108 7.48 -5.10 -15.84
C LEU A 108 7.98 -6.46 -16.33
N THR A 109 7.52 -6.91 -17.50
CA THR A 109 7.97 -8.17 -18.09
C THR A 109 9.48 -8.15 -18.37
N ALA A 110 9.97 -7.03 -18.92
CA ALA A 110 11.39 -6.84 -19.22
C ALA A 110 12.25 -6.76 -17.95
N GLU A 111 11.85 -5.91 -17.00
CA GLU A 111 12.59 -5.68 -15.75
C GLU A 111 12.67 -6.94 -14.88
N LEU A 112 11.57 -7.67 -14.76
CA LEU A 112 11.51 -8.88 -13.95
C LEU A 112 12.00 -10.14 -14.68
N HIS A 113 12.50 -10.00 -15.92
CA HIS A 113 12.97 -11.10 -16.77
C HIS A 113 11.94 -12.22 -16.91
N LEU A 114 10.66 -11.85 -17.09
CA LEU A 114 9.56 -12.79 -17.21
C LEU A 114 9.41 -13.28 -18.66
N GLN A 115 8.88 -14.49 -18.81
CA GLN A 115 8.50 -14.94 -20.14
C GLN A 115 7.30 -14.14 -20.65
N LYS A 116 7.32 -13.79 -21.93
CA LYS A 116 6.18 -13.15 -22.59
C LYS A 116 4.97 -14.08 -22.54
N GLY A 117 3.85 -13.59 -22.02
CA GLY A 117 2.62 -14.39 -21.91
C GLY A 117 1.54 -13.68 -21.09
N GLY A 118 0.34 -14.24 -21.07
CA GLY A 118 -0.82 -13.68 -20.38
C GLY A 118 -0.74 -13.70 -18.84
N ARG A 119 0.27 -14.36 -18.26
CA ARG A 119 0.38 -14.54 -16.79
C ARG A 119 0.52 -13.20 -16.05
N ILE A 120 1.34 -12.27 -16.58
CA ILE A 120 1.51 -10.96 -15.96
C ILE A 120 0.24 -10.12 -16.05
N SER A 121 -0.45 -10.15 -17.20
CA SER A 121 -1.72 -9.43 -17.37
C SER A 121 -2.80 -9.93 -16.42
N ALA A 122 -2.93 -11.26 -16.29
CA ALA A 122 -3.87 -11.87 -15.34
C ALA A 122 -3.52 -11.53 -13.87
N ALA A 123 -2.23 -11.47 -13.52
CA ALA A 123 -1.81 -11.07 -12.18
C ALA A 123 -2.11 -9.58 -11.90
N LEU A 124 -1.83 -8.69 -12.86
CA LEU A 124 -2.14 -7.26 -12.75
C LEU A 124 -3.65 -7.02 -12.64
N GLU A 125 -4.47 -7.77 -13.39
CA GLU A 125 -5.93 -7.70 -13.30
C GLU A 125 -6.41 -8.09 -11.88
N ARG A 126 -5.96 -9.24 -11.35
CA ARG A 126 -6.28 -9.66 -9.97
C ARG A 126 -5.82 -8.65 -8.92
N LEU A 127 -4.63 -8.07 -9.06
CA LEU A 127 -4.13 -7.04 -8.15
C LEU A 127 -4.93 -5.76 -8.22
N THR A 128 -5.46 -5.41 -9.40
CA THR A 128 -6.33 -4.26 -9.59
C THR A 128 -7.71 -4.51 -8.96
N GLU A 129 -8.29 -5.68 -9.17
CA GLU A 129 -9.55 -6.10 -8.55
C GLU A 129 -9.44 -6.14 -7.01
N ALA A 130 -8.30 -6.63 -6.50
CA ALA A 130 -8.02 -6.65 -5.06
C ALA A 130 -7.66 -5.28 -4.46
N GLY A 131 -7.52 -4.23 -5.29
CA GLY A 131 -7.27 -2.86 -4.82
C GLY A 131 -5.80 -2.51 -4.53
N PHE A 132 -4.86 -3.43 -4.71
CA PHE A 132 -3.42 -3.17 -4.51
C PHE A 132 -2.80 -2.29 -5.59
N VAL A 133 -3.31 -2.41 -6.80
CA VAL A 133 -2.81 -1.72 -7.99
C VAL A 133 -3.93 -0.92 -8.63
N SER A 134 -3.63 0.25 -9.16
CA SER A 134 -4.52 0.97 -10.06
C SER A 134 -3.98 0.92 -11.48
N GLU A 135 -4.92 0.87 -12.42
CA GLU A 135 -4.69 0.97 -13.85
C GLU A 135 -5.00 2.38 -14.30
N ASP A 136 -4.04 3.03 -14.94
CA ASP A 136 -4.20 4.36 -15.51
C ASP A 136 -3.85 4.31 -16.99
N LEU A 137 -4.58 5.07 -17.81
CA LEU A 137 -4.21 5.34 -19.19
C LEU A 137 -3.36 6.60 -19.20
N GLY A 138 -2.12 6.47 -19.68
CA GLY A 138 -1.23 7.60 -19.82
C GLY A 138 -1.82 8.68 -20.75
N ARG A 139 -1.43 9.93 -20.54
CA ARG A 139 -1.67 11.02 -21.50
C ARG A 139 -0.34 11.51 -22.03
N ASN A 140 -0.28 11.76 -23.32
CA ASN A 140 0.86 12.44 -23.91
C ASN A 140 0.89 13.89 -23.34
N PRO A 141 1.97 14.30 -22.65
CA PRO A 141 2.05 15.63 -22.05
C PRO A 141 2.04 16.77 -23.08
N GLU A 142 2.46 16.50 -24.32
CA GLU A 142 2.53 17.53 -25.39
C GLU A 142 1.21 17.68 -26.14
N THR A 143 0.53 16.55 -26.45
CA THR A 143 -0.70 16.57 -27.25
C THR A 143 -1.97 16.48 -26.43
N GLY A 144 -1.86 16.06 -25.14
CA GLY A 144 -3.00 15.78 -24.27
C GLY A 144 -3.77 14.51 -24.66
N GLU A 145 -3.36 13.82 -25.73
CA GLU A 145 -4.02 12.61 -26.20
C GLU A 145 -3.81 11.44 -25.24
N GLN A 146 -4.85 10.64 -25.08
CA GLN A 146 -4.81 9.45 -24.26
C GLN A 146 -3.96 8.39 -24.94
N GLN A 147 -2.95 7.89 -24.22
CA GLN A 147 -2.13 6.77 -24.70
C GLN A 147 -2.94 5.47 -24.62
N ARG A 148 -2.68 4.57 -25.57
CA ARG A 148 -3.35 3.26 -25.59
C ARG A 148 -2.73 2.27 -24.58
N GLU A 149 -1.51 2.56 -24.12
CA GLU A 149 -0.79 1.69 -23.20
C GLU A 149 -1.26 1.92 -21.76
N LYS A 150 -1.67 0.85 -21.13
CA LYS A 150 -2.05 0.84 -19.72
C LYS A 150 -0.80 0.90 -18.85
N ARG A 151 -0.82 1.76 -17.83
CA ARG A 151 0.21 1.83 -16.82
C ARG A 151 -0.39 1.44 -15.47
N PHE A 152 0.36 0.66 -14.73
CA PHE A 152 -0.02 0.15 -13.42
C PHE A 152 0.83 0.81 -12.35
N ARG A 153 0.22 1.16 -11.21
CA ARG A 153 0.92 1.72 -10.06
C ARG A 153 0.39 1.13 -8.76
N LEU A 154 1.22 1.07 -7.73
CA LEU A 154 0.77 0.74 -6.38
C LEU A 154 -0.24 1.78 -5.91
N ARG A 155 -1.44 1.32 -5.58
CA ARG A 155 -2.53 2.14 -5.06
C ARG A 155 -2.55 2.10 -3.54
N ASP A 156 -2.43 0.92 -2.95
CA ASP A 156 -2.46 0.73 -1.52
C ASP A 156 -1.25 1.38 -0.84
N ASN A 157 -1.51 2.34 0.05
CA ASN A 157 -0.49 3.13 0.71
C ASN A 157 0.38 2.27 1.62
N TYR A 158 -0.24 1.37 2.38
CA TYR A 158 0.50 0.55 3.32
C TYR A 158 1.38 -0.49 2.61
N THR A 159 0.87 -1.13 1.55
CA THR A 159 1.68 -2.03 0.71
C THR A 159 2.93 -1.33 0.18
N ARG A 160 2.77 -0.12 -0.38
CA ARG A 160 3.89 0.66 -0.88
C ARG A 160 4.90 1.00 0.21
N PHE A 161 4.40 1.46 1.37
CA PHE A 161 5.23 1.79 2.52
C PHE A 161 5.97 0.56 3.06
N TYR A 162 5.27 -0.56 3.21
CA TYR A 162 5.83 -1.82 3.68
C TYR A 162 6.96 -2.31 2.78
N LEU A 163 6.71 -2.44 1.48
CA LEU A 163 7.68 -2.96 0.52
C LEU A 163 8.92 -2.06 0.40
N LYS A 164 8.75 -0.75 0.54
CA LYS A 164 9.84 0.21 0.38
C LYS A 164 10.69 0.36 1.65
N TYR A 165 10.07 0.41 2.82
CA TYR A 165 10.74 0.83 4.05
C TYR A 165 10.82 -0.27 5.13
N ILE A 166 9.89 -1.21 5.16
CA ILE A 166 9.84 -2.23 6.21
C ILE A 166 10.50 -3.53 5.74
N GLU A 167 10.12 -4.01 4.56
CA GLU A 167 10.60 -5.30 4.05
C GLU A 167 12.13 -5.40 4.00
N PRO A 168 12.88 -4.38 3.53
CA PRO A 168 14.34 -4.45 3.46
C PRO A 168 15.04 -4.59 4.82
N ILE A 169 14.39 -4.16 5.90
CA ILE A 169 14.94 -4.17 7.26
C ILE A 169 14.12 -5.01 8.24
N LYS A 170 13.25 -5.88 7.70
CA LYS A 170 12.31 -6.68 8.51
C LYS A 170 13.01 -7.47 9.60
N ASP A 171 14.12 -8.12 9.29
CA ASP A 171 14.86 -8.94 10.25
C ASP A 171 15.44 -8.10 11.41
N VAL A 172 15.93 -6.90 11.11
CA VAL A 172 16.45 -5.97 12.13
C VAL A 172 15.34 -5.50 13.07
N ILE A 173 14.16 -5.22 12.51
CA ILE A 173 12.97 -4.86 13.30
C ILE A 173 12.55 -6.04 14.19
N ASP A 174 12.53 -7.26 13.66
CA ASP A 174 12.09 -8.46 14.38
C ASP A 174 13.02 -8.82 15.55
N MET A 175 14.32 -8.55 15.39
CA MET A 175 15.32 -8.66 16.46
C MET A 175 15.20 -7.56 17.52
N GLY A 176 14.34 -6.55 17.31
CA GLY A 176 14.24 -5.38 18.18
C GLY A 176 15.47 -4.46 18.17
N SER A 177 16.32 -4.62 17.17
CA SER A 177 17.59 -3.89 17.05
C SER A 177 17.49 -2.66 16.15
N PHE A 178 16.31 -2.35 15.65
CA PHE A 178 16.10 -1.19 14.80
C PHE A 178 16.16 0.09 15.63
N ASP A 179 17.22 0.87 15.44
CA ASP A 179 17.35 2.20 16.05
C ASP A 179 16.73 3.27 15.17
N TYR A 180 15.77 3.98 15.73
CA TYR A 180 15.02 5.04 15.09
C TYR A 180 15.74 6.39 15.30
N SER A 181 16.95 6.53 14.81
CA SER A 181 17.74 7.75 15.03
C SER A 181 17.27 8.93 14.17
N SER A 182 16.59 8.71 13.06
CA SER A 182 15.93 9.77 12.32
C SER A 182 14.84 9.26 11.38
N PHE A 183 13.67 9.87 11.44
CA PHE A 183 12.58 9.68 10.47
C PHE A 183 12.82 10.54 9.21
N GLU A 184 13.88 11.35 9.19
CA GLU A 184 14.20 12.27 8.09
C GLU A 184 14.71 11.56 6.84
N GLU A 185 15.00 10.26 6.92
CA GLU A 185 15.44 9.44 5.78
C GLU A 185 14.29 8.77 5.00
N PHE A 186 13.02 9.02 5.37
CA PHE A 186 11.85 8.40 4.73
C PHE A 186 11.03 9.35 3.88
#